data_508e5f563b07957a3c5173cd724868db
#
_entry.id   508e5f563b07957a3c5173cd724868db
#
_cell.length_a   1.000
_cell.length_b   1.000
_cell.length_c   1.000
_cell.angle_alpha   90.00
_cell.angle_beta   90.00
_cell.angle_gamma   90.00
#
_symmetry.space_group_name_H-M   'P 1'
#
loop_
_entity.id
_entity.type
_entity.pdbx_description
1 polymer ?
#
loop_
_entity_poly.entity_id
_entity_poly.type
_entity_poly.pdbx_seq_one_letter_code
_entity_poly.pdbx_strand_id
1 'polypeptide(L)'
;MSDPIDRMLDAAESGKSIIKNREILHFTYIPNIIFHRDSEQEQVAQSLLPILKQSRPSNLLVYGKPGTDKTLVVKKVLFKIQERVEKSNFPIKLVYSNSKNETTLYGLLVSLGRQLGLNEKELPTTGLAISEVFKRLLNRINTEKLNAVFVIDEIDYLAQLVVKTGKDILYQLTRANEQLDQGSLTLVGISNDLTFKEKLDPRVISSLGEEEIIFTNYDAEQIKKILEERISESFIDNTVEEPALNLCAALAGGEHGDARRAIDLLRVAGELAERRQSDKVTIEHVREASLKIEENKEEASLKSYPLHEKIV
;
A
#
# COMPACT_ATOMS: atom_id res chain seq x y z
N MET A 1 14.40 -35.27 -31.33
CA MET A 1 14.10 -34.99 -29.91
C MET A 1 13.55 -33.59 -29.87
N SER A 2 12.33 -33.39 -29.38
CA SER A 2 11.77 -32.01 -29.21
C SER A 2 12.60 -31.26 -28.18
N ASP A 3 12.82 -29.99 -28.41
CA ASP A 3 13.50 -29.07 -27.51
C ASP A 3 12.90 -29.22 -26.10
N PRO A 4 13.68 -29.25 -25.01
CA PRO A 4 13.16 -29.21 -23.64
C PRO A 4 12.20 -28.03 -23.39
N ILE A 5 12.44 -26.90 -24.04
CA ILE A 5 11.59 -25.70 -23.95
C ILE A 5 10.24 -25.96 -24.63
N ASP A 6 10.22 -26.54 -25.86
CA ASP A 6 8.96 -26.86 -26.54
C ASP A 6 8.10 -27.82 -25.74
N ARG A 7 8.70 -28.82 -25.13
CA ARG A 7 7.97 -29.75 -24.24
C ARG A 7 7.36 -29.07 -23.02
N MET A 8 8.06 -28.08 -22.46
CA MET A 8 7.52 -27.29 -21.33
C MET A 8 6.38 -26.37 -21.77
N LEU A 9 6.49 -25.77 -22.96
CA LEU A 9 5.44 -24.93 -23.54
C LEU A 9 4.19 -25.78 -23.90
N ASP A 10 4.37 -26.90 -24.55
CA ASP A 10 3.27 -27.84 -24.88
C ASP A 10 2.56 -28.35 -23.60
N ALA A 11 3.33 -28.67 -22.55
CA ALA A 11 2.78 -29.08 -21.26
C ALA A 11 2.01 -27.93 -20.57
N ALA A 12 2.47 -26.70 -20.71
CA ALA A 12 1.78 -25.52 -20.15
C ALA A 12 0.48 -25.19 -20.92
N GLU A 13 0.48 -25.38 -22.25
CA GLU A 13 -0.71 -25.14 -23.08
C GLU A 13 -1.76 -26.24 -22.93
N SER A 14 -1.32 -27.50 -22.76
CA SER A 14 -2.21 -28.66 -22.60
C SER A 14 -2.63 -28.94 -21.16
N GLY A 15 -1.96 -28.31 -20.19
CA GLY A 15 -2.21 -28.51 -18.77
C GLY A 15 -3.56 -27.97 -18.30
N LYS A 16 -4.21 -28.69 -17.38
CA LYS A 16 -5.40 -28.18 -16.70
C LYS A 16 -4.99 -27.03 -15.77
N SER A 17 -5.50 -25.84 -16.03
CA SER A 17 -5.37 -24.73 -15.08
C SER A 17 -6.39 -24.91 -13.95
N ILE A 18 -5.93 -24.88 -12.70
CA ILE A 18 -6.78 -24.84 -11.51
C ILE A 18 -7.02 -23.39 -11.03
N ILE A 19 -6.23 -22.45 -11.55
CA ILE A 19 -6.36 -21.01 -11.27
C ILE A 19 -7.10 -20.37 -12.43
N LYS A 20 -8.34 -19.93 -12.22
CA LYS A 20 -9.16 -19.24 -13.23
C LYS A 20 -8.82 -17.76 -13.39
N ASN A 21 -8.34 -17.09 -12.32
CA ASN A 21 -7.95 -15.68 -12.37
C ASN A 21 -6.73 -15.41 -11.47
N ARG A 22 -5.55 -15.26 -12.09
CA ARG A 22 -4.29 -15.03 -11.38
C ARG A 22 -4.18 -13.63 -10.79
N GLU A 23 -4.80 -12.63 -11.43
CA GLU A 23 -4.71 -11.22 -11.00
C GLU A 23 -5.25 -11.02 -9.57
N ILE A 24 -6.24 -11.80 -9.18
CA ILE A 24 -6.84 -11.77 -7.84
C ILE A 24 -5.83 -12.17 -6.74
N LEU A 25 -4.85 -13.00 -7.09
CA LEU A 25 -3.79 -13.43 -6.18
C LEU A 25 -2.58 -12.48 -6.13
N HIS A 26 -2.60 -11.40 -6.91
CA HIS A 26 -1.56 -10.37 -6.82
C HIS A 26 -1.85 -9.38 -5.68
N PHE A 27 -0.78 -8.90 -5.04
CA PHE A 27 -0.86 -7.93 -3.95
C PHE A 27 -1.40 -6.55 -4.37
N THR A 28 -1.45 -6.27 -5.68
CA THR A 28 -2.01 -5.05 -6.26
C THR A 28 -3.52 -5.08 -6.41
N TYR A 29 -4.13 -6.26 -6.33
CA TYR A 29 -5.57 -6.42 -6.46
C TYR A 29 -6.32 -5.77 -5.29
N ILE A 30 -7.33 -4.97 -5.60
CA ILE A 30 -8.20 -4.32 -4.62
C ILE A 30 -9.54 -5.08 -4.59
N PRO A 31 -9.83 -5.82 -3.49
CA PRO A 31 -11.09 -6.55 -3.37
C PRO A 31 -12.27 -5.62 -3.15
N ASN A 32 -13.46 -6.07 -3.55
CA ASN A 32 -14.70 -5.36 -3.28
C ASN A 32 -14.99 -5.26 -1.78
N ILE A 33 -14.70 -6.32 -1.03
CA ILE A 33 -14.88 -6.40 0.43
C ILE A 33 -13.50 -6.55 1.07
N ILE A 34 -13.22 -5.75 2.09
CA ILE A 34 -12.03 -5.89 2.94
C ILE A 34 -12.53 -6.46 4.27
N PHE A 35 -12.29 -7.74 4.49
CA PHE A 35 -12.74 -8.44 5.68
C PHE A 35 -12.02 -7.95 6.94
N HIS A 36 -12.74 -7.96 8.07
CA HIS A 36 -12.21 -7.64 9.40
C HIS A 36 -11.54 -6.25 9.51
N ARG A 37 -11.93 -5.30 8.64
CA ARG A 37 -11.48 -3.91 8.66
C ARG A 37 -12.65 -2.92 8.61
N ASP A 38 -13.85 -3.34 8.99
CA ASP A 38 -15.03 -2.46 8.93
C ASP A 38 -14.86 -1.27 9.87
N SER A 39 -14.37 -1.48 11.08
CA SER A 39 -14.10 -0.43 12.06
C SER A 39 -13.05 0.56 11.55
N GLU A 40 -11.93 0.08 11.00
CA GLU A 40 -10.87 0.93 10.46
C GLU A 40 -11.34 1.67 9.20
N GLN A 41 -12.16 1.03 8.34
CA GLN A 41 -12.78 1.70 7.19
C GLN A 41 -13.71 2.83 7.65
N GLU A 42 -14.53 2.60 8.68
CA GLU A 42 -15.41 3.61 9.26
C GLU A 42 -14.62 4.76 9.89
N GLN A 43 -13.58 4.47 10.66
CA GLN A 43 -12.73 5.49 11.29
C GLN A 43 -12.04 6.37 10.23
N VAL A 44 -11.40 5.77 9.21
CA VAL A 44 -10.77 6.53 8.11
C VAL A 44 -11.81 7.37 7.36
N ALA A 45 -13.00 6.80 7.12
CA ALA A 45 -14.07 7.54 6.46
C ALA A 45 -14.54 8.71 7.33
N GLN A 46 -14.78 8.50 8.62
CA GLN A 46 -15.21 9.54 9.57
C GLN A 46 -14.22 10.70 9.64
N SER A 47 -12.93 10.41 9.72
CA SER A 47 -11.87 11.41 9.72
C SER A 47 -11.89 12.30 8.45
N LEU A 48 -12.26 11.74 7.29
CA LEU A 48 -12.27 12.46 6.01
C LEU A 48 -13.62 13.01 5.60
N LEU A 49 -14.74 12.60 6.23
CA LEU A 49 -16.09 13.08 5.90
C LEU A 49 -16.26 14.61 5.92
N PRO A 50 -15.59 15.40 6.80
CA PRO A 50 -15.73 16.85 6.80
C PRO A 50 -15.47 17.49 5.44
N ILE A 51 -14.61 16.88 4.60
CA ILE A 51 -14.29 17.41 3.26
C ILE A 51 -15.53 17.51 2.36
N LEU A 52 -16.47 16.58 2.47
CA LEU A 52 -17.72 16.59 1.69
C LEU A 52 -18.66 17.74 2.12
N LYS A 53 -18.41 18.37 3.27
CA LYS A 53 -19.08 19.57 3.76
C LYS A 53 -18.24 20.83 3.54
N GLN A 54 -17.20 20.74 2.70
CA GLN A 54 -16.25 21.82 2.44
C GLN A 54 -15.53 22.31 3.70
N SER A 55 -15.43 21.45 4.72
CA SER A 55 -14.68 21.71 5.95
C SER A 55 -13.38 20.93 5.92
N ARG A 56 -12.32 21.49 6.47
CA ARG A 56 -11.02 20.84 6.56
C ARG A 56 -11.08 19.65 7.53
N PRO A 57 -10.78 18.41 7.11
CA PRO A 57 -10.52 17.31 8.02
C PRO A 57 -9.26 17.54 8.86
N SER A 58 -9.16 16.89 10.01
CA SER A 58 -7.92 16.78 10.79
C SER A 58 -6.85 16.00 10.01
N ASN A 59 -5.58 16.26 10.30
CA ASN A 59 -4.52 15.39 9.81
C ASN A 59 -4.66 14.00 10.44
N LEU A 60 -4.42 12.97 9.64
CA LEU A 60 -4.62 11.58 10.03
C LEU A 60 -3.33 10.78 9.89
N LEU A 61 -2.96 10.04 10.92
CA LEU A 61 -1.88 9.06 10.88
C LEU A 61 -2.44 7.64 11.00
N VAL A 62 -2.21 6.85 9.94
CA VAL A 62 -2.58 5.43 9.86
C VAL A 62 -1.31 4.59 9.98
N TYR A 63 -1.22 3.73 10.98
CA TYR A 63 -0.02 2.93 11.15
C TYR A 63 -0.31 1.53 11.69
N GLY A 64 0.65 0.62 11.48
CA GLY A 64 0.55 -0.79 11.84
C GLY A 64 1.59 -1.59 11.06
N LYS A 65 1.76 -2.86 11.37
CA LYS A 65 2.72 -3.72 10.68
C LYS A 65 2.41 -3.89 9.19
N PRO A 66 3.37 -4.28 8.35
CA PRO A 66 3.10 -4.68 6.95
C PRO A 66 2.02 -5.75 6.87
N GLY A 67 1.26 -5.78 5.75
CA GLY A 67 0.22 -6.79 5.52
C GLY A 67 -1.07 -6.67 6.34
N THR A 68 -1.28 -5.53 7.03
CA THR A 68 -2.50 -5.25 7.79
C THR A 68 -3.56 -4.44 7.00
N ASP A 69 -3.37 -4.29 5.69
CA ASP A 69 -4.28 -3.65 4.73
C ASP A 69 -4.53 -2.14 4.90
N LYS A 70 -3.63 -1.41 5.60
CA LYS A 70 -3.72 0.06 5.76
C LYS A 70 -3.93 0.80 4.45
N THR A 71 -2.99 0.62 3.53
CA THR A 71 -3.03 1.25 2.20
C THR A 71 -4.29 0.90 1.43
N LEU A 72 -4.73 -0.35 1.52
CA LEU A 72 -5.92 -0.86 0.85
C LEU A 72 -7.19 -0.17 1.37
N VAL A 73 -7.34 -0.08 2.70
CA VAL A 73 -8.47 0.59 3.35
C VAL A 73 -8.49 2.08 2.99
N VAL A 74 -7.37 2.77 3.13
CA VAL A 74 -7.29 4.20 2.80
C VAL A 74 -7.65 4.45 1.34
N LYS A 75 -7.09 3.67 0.40
CA LYS A 75 -7.41 3.78 -1.04
C LYS A 75 -8.88 3.54 -1.34
N LYS A 76 -9.48 2.54 -0.71
CA LYS A 76 -10.92 2.25 -0.87
C LYS A 76 -11.80 3.40 -0.39
N VAL A 77 -11.47 3.98 0.77
CA VAL A 77 -12.20 5.13 1.30
C VAL A 77 -12.04 6.35 0.38
N LEU A 78 -10.81 6.63 -0.06
CA LEU A 78 -10.55 7.72 -1.01
C LEU A 78 -11.33 7.54 -2.32
N PHE A 79 -11.35 6.33 -2.87
CA PHE A 79 -12.10 6.02 -4.08
C PHE A 79 -13.60 6.33 -3.90
N LYS A 80 -14.18 5.89 -2.77
CA LYS A 80 -15.59 6.17 -2.47
C LYS A 80 -15.90 7.65 -2.22
N ILE A 81 -14.96 8.41 -1.67
CA ILE A 81 -15.07 9.86 -1.54
C ILE A 81 -14.97 10.51 -2.92
N GLN A 82 -14.03 10.09 -3.76
CA GLN A 82 -13.84 10.61 -5.11
C GLN A 82 -15.10 10.46 -5.97
N GLU A 83 -15.76 9.30 -5.93
CA GLU A 83 -17.05 9.07 -6.64
C GLU A 83 -18.12 10.08 -6.24
N ARG A 84 -18.11 10.56 -5.00
CA ARG A 84 -19.07 11.62 -4.52
C ARG A 84 -18.64 13.01 -4.91
N VAL A 85 -17.34 13.28 -4.84
CA VAL A 85 -16.76 14.57 -5.24
C VAL A 85 -17.03 14.86 -6.70
N GLU A 86 -16.86 13.88 -7.59
CA GLU A 86 -17.14 14.02 -9.03
C GLU A 86 -18.59 14.39 -9.35
N LYS A 87 -19.52 14.02 -8.46
CA LYS A 87 -20.95 14.36 -8.61
C LYS A 87 -21.31 15.72 -8.02
N SER A 88 -20.44 16.33 -7.22
CA SER A 88 -20.77 17.49 -6.38
C SER A 88 -20.23 18.81 -6.89
N ASN A 89 -19.35 18.85 -7.89
CA ASN A 89 -18.64 20.05 -8.35
C ASN A 89 -17.87 20.82 -7.23
N PHE A 90 -17.57 20.16 -6.11
CA PHE A 90 -16.78 20.77 -5.05
C PHE A 90 -15.30 20.85 -5.43
N PRO A 91 -14.60 21.93 -5.04
CA PRO A 91 -13.18 22.09 -5.33
C PRO A 91 -12.32 21.20 -4.40
N ILE A 92 -12.53 19.89 -4.50
CA ILE A 92 -11.83 18.88 -3.69
C ILE A 92 -10.83 18.15 -4.57
N LYS A 93 -9.61 17.93 -4.03
CA LYS A 93 -8.56 17.13 -4.68
C LYS A 93 -8.03 16.10 -3.71
N LEU A 94 -8.16 14.83 -4.08
CA LEU A 94 -7.56 13.70 -3.38
C LEU A 94 -6.29 13.28 -4.14
N VAL A 95 -5.15 13.35 -3.47
CA VAL A 95 -3.83 13.14 -4.07
C VAL A 95 -3.11 12.05 -3.29
N TYR A 96 -2.57 11.05 -3.98
CA TYR A 96 -1.86 9.93 -3.36
C TYR A 96 -0.45 9.79 -3.91
N SER A 97 0.52 9.65 -3.03
CA SER A 97 1.89 9.30 -3.41
C SER A 97 2.50 8.32 -2.41
N ASN A 98 3.35 7.41 -2.90
CA ASN A 98 4.13 6.52 -2.06
C ASN A 98 5.56 7.04 -1.98
N SER A 99 6.03 7.37 -0.77
CA SER A 99 7.35 8.00 -0.55
C SER A 99 8.52 7.13 -0.98
N LYS A 100 8.36 5.80 -0.98
CA LYS A 100 9.43 4.88 -1.35
C LYS A 100 9.62 4.78 -2.86
N ASN A 101 8.55 5.04 -3.63
CA ASN A 101 8.65 5.10 -5.09
C ASN A 101 9.31 6.40 -5.55
N GLU A 102 9.23 7.44 -4.76
CA GLU A 102 9.82 8.74 -5.02
C GLU A 102 11.18 8.84 -4.31
N THR A 103 12.26 8.70 -5.05
CA THR A 103 13.62 8.64 -4.47
C THR A 103 14.07 9.94 -3.81
N THR A 104 13.37 11.06 -4.04
CA THR A 104 13.71 12.40 -3.55
C THR A 104 12.51 13.17 -3.04
N LEU A 105 12.72 14.10 -2.11
CA LEU A 105 11.70 15.05 -1.67
C LEU A 105 11.15 15.89 -2.82
N TYR A 106 12.00 16.22 -3.77
CA TYR A 106 11.62 16.96 -4.97
C TYR A 106 10.63 16.15 -5.81
N GLY A 107 10.95 14.89 -6.11
CA GLY A 107 10.08 13.97 -6.87
C GLY A 107 8.71 13.81 -6.21
N LEU A 108 8.69 13.62 -4.88
CA LEU A 108 7.44 13.51 -4.11
C LEU A 108 6.56 14.75 -4.30
N LEU A 109 7.11 15.95 -4.10
CA LEU A 109 6.34 17.18 -4.25
C LEU A 109 5.88 17.42 -5.70
N VAL A 110 6.70 17.07 -6.68
CA VAL A 110 6.32 17.14 -8.10
C VAL A 110 5.18 16.17 -8.40
N SER A 111 5.25 14.94 -7.92
CA SER A 111 4.19 13.93 -8.06
C SER A 111 2.86 14.43 -7.49
N LEU A 112 2.88 14.99 -6.27
CA LEU A 112 1.70 15.62 -5.65
C LEU A 112 1.18 16.80 -6.47
N GLY A 113 2.06 17.67 -6.96
CA GLY A 113 1.69 18.84 -7.76
C GLY A 113 1.08 18.49 -9.11
N ARG A 114 1.55 17.43 -9.77
CA ARG A 114 0.94 16.92 -11.01
C ARG A 114 -0.51 16.48 -10.79
N GLN A 115 -0.77 15.80 -9.71
CA GLN A 115 -2.11 15.37 -9.35
C GLN A 115 -3.03 16.53 -8.97
N LEU A 116 -2.47 17.65 -8.44
CA LEU A 116 -3.20 18.92 -8.26
C LEU A 116 -3.51 19.64 -9.58
N GLY A 117 -2.94 19.18 -10.70
CA GLY A 117 -3.15 19.75 -12.02
C GLY A 117 -2.09 20.76 -12.46
N LEU A 118 -0.95 20.87 -11.76
CA LEU A 118 0.20 21.65 -12.23
C LEU A 118 0.87 20.95 -13.42
N ASN A 119 1.06 21.67 -14.50
CA ASN A 119 1.71 21.14 -15.71
C ASN A 119 3.25 21.24 -15.62
N GLU A 120 3.95 20.74 -16.65
CA GLU A 120 5.42 20.69 -16.65
C GLU A 120 6.09 22.07 -16.71
N LYS A 121 5.43 23.05 -17.31
CA LYS A 121 5.95 24.44 -17.35
C LYS A 121 5.82 25.09 -15.97
N GLU A 122 4.72 24.79 -15.26
CA GLU A 122 4.48 25.31 -13.91
C GLU A 122 5.34 24.59 -12.85
N LEU A 123 5.57 23.29 -13.04
CA LEU A 123 6.31 22.45 -12.11
C LEU A 123 7.25 21.48 -12.86
N PRO A 124 8.44 21.93 -13.29
CA PRO A 124 9.39 21.07 -14.00
C PRO A 124 9.88 19.93 -13.11
N THR A 125 10.34 18.85 -13.75
CA THR A 125 10.86 17.65 -13.05
C THR A 125 12.17 17.87 -12.32
N THR A 126 12.88 18.97 -12.63
CA THR A 126 14.15 19.35 -11.98
C THR A 126 14.33 20.88 -12.04
N GLY A 127 15.30 21.40 -11.30
CA GLY A 127 15.80 22.78 -11.46
C GLY A 127 15.20 23.81 -10.50
N LEU A 128 14.18 23.48 -9.71
CA LEU A 128 13.64 24.38 -8.69
C LEU A 128 14.15 24.02 -7.29
N ALA A 129 14.20 24.99 -6.41
CA ALA A 129 14.38 24.72 -4.98
C ALA A 129 13.13 24.03 -4.42
N ILE A 130 13.29 23.13 -3.44
CA ILE A 130 12.15 22.43 -2.79
C ILE A 130 11.14 23.42 -2.21
N SER A 131 11.61 24.52 -1.62
CA SER A 131 10.74 25.60 -1.12
C SER A 131 9.90 26.28 -2.21
N GLU A 132 10.47 26.43 -3.40
CA GLU A 132 9.74 26.99 -4.55
C GLU A 132 8.67 26.00 -5.06
N VAL A 133 9.02 24.71 -5.14
CA VAL A 133 8.06 23.65 -5.47
C VAL A 133 6.89 23.66 -4.51
N PHE A 134 7.17 23.67 -3.21
CA PHE A 134 6.15 23.70 -2.17
C PHE A 134 5.26 24.96 -2.26
N LYS A 135 5.87 26.14 -2.48
CA LYS A 135 5.14 27.39 -2.69
C LYS A 135 4.17 27.31 -3.88
N ARG A 136 4.57 26.69 -4.98
CA ARG A 136 3.70 26.49 -6.17
C ARG A 136 2.51 25.59 -5.87
N LEU A 137 2.71 24.52 -5.07
CA LEU A 137 1.60 23.69 -4.60
C LEU A 137 0.60 24.52 -3.79
N LEU A 138 1.08 25.29 -2.80
CA LEU A 138 0.21 26.13 -1.98
C LEU A 138 -0.50 27.21 -2.82
N ASN A 139 0.19 27.85 -3.74
CA ASN A 139 -0.42 28.83 -4.65
C ASN A 139 -1.54 28.20 -5.49
N ARG A 140 -1.38 26.96 -5.96
CA ARG A 140 -2.42 26.24 -6.70
C ARG A 140 -3.64 25.99 -5.82
N ILE A 141 -3.44 25.50 -4.59
CA ILE A 141 -4.50 25.29 -3.60
C ILE A 141 -5.24 26.60 -3.33
N ASN A 142 -4.50 27.68 -3.08
CA ASN A 142 -5.04 28.99 -2.75
C ASN A 142 -5.83 29.61 -3.92
N THR A 143 -5.26 29.59 -5.13
CA THR A 143 -5.86 30.22 -6.32
C THR A 143 -7.16 29.51 -6.74
N GLU A 144 -7.18 28.18 -6.68
CA GLU A 144 -8.37 27.40 -7.06
C GLU A 144 -9.28 27.08 -5.85
N LYS A 145 -8.94 27.59 -4.66
CA LYS A 145 -9.67 27.38 -3.40
C LYS A 145 -9.90 25.89 -3.10
N LEU A 146 -8.89 25.06 -3.38
CA LEU A 146 -9.00 23.61 -3.27
C LEU A 146 -9.04 23.17 -1.81
N ASN A 147 -9.89 22.21 -1.50
CA ASN A 147 -9.75 21.39 -0.31
C ASN A 147 -8.96 20.14 -0.71
N ALA A 148 -7.65 20.14 -0.45
CA ALA A 148 -6.75 19.09 -0.85
C ALA A 148 -6.51 18.08 0.28
N VAL A 149 -6.57 16.78 -0.03
CA VAL A 149 -6.12 15.71 0.87
C VAL A 149 -4.88 15.07 0.24
N PHE A 150 -3.74 15.21 0.90
CA PHE A 150 -2.50 14.57 0.51
C PHE A 150 -2.32 13.29 1.31
N VAL A 151 -2.37 12.16 0.61
CA VAL A 151 -2.08 10.85 1.19
C VAL A 151 -0.66 10.47 0.84
N ILE A 152 0.18 10.37 1.85
CA ILE A 152 1.58 9.95 1.73
C ILE A 152 1.72 8.57 2.34
N ASP A 153 1.85 7.56 1.49
CA ASP A 153 2.11 6.20 1.90
C ASP A 153 3.60 5.98 2.17
N GLU A 154 3.92 5.10 3.11
CA GLU A 154 5.26 4.89 3.64
C GLU A 154 5.93 6.20 4.12
N ILE A 155 5.17 7.01 4.87
CA ILE A 155 5.60 8.33 5.35
C ILE A 155 6.85 8.26 6.26
N ASP A 156 7.12 7.12 6.87
CA ASP A 156 8.35 6.82 7.60
C ASP A 156 9.59 6.91 6.71
N TYR A 157 9.49 6.56 5.43
CA TYR A 157 10.57 6.75 4.46
C TYR A 157 10.80 8.25 4.17
N LEU A 158 9.75 9.04 4.06
CA LEU A 158 9.85 10.49 3.93
C LEU A 158 10.56 11.11 5.13
N ALA A 159 10.27 10.65 6.35
CA ALA A 159 10.96 11.12 7.54
C ALA A 159 12.47 10.84 7.49
N GLN A 160 12.88 9.68 6.98
CA GLN A 160 14.30 9.37 6.78
C GLN A 160 14.97 10.30 5.75
N LEU A 161 14.27 10.66 4.67
CA LEU A 161 14.76 11.63 3.69
C LEU A 161 14.91 13.03 4.31
N VAL A 162 13.99 13.44 5.18
CA VAL A 162 14.05 14.71 5.93
C VAL A 162 15.30 14.75 6.79
N VAL A 163 15.57 13.71 7.57
CA VAL A 163 16.77 13.62 8.41
C VAL A 163 18.06 13.72 7.57
N LYS A 164 18.12 13.05 6.43
CA LYS A 164 19.29 13.06 5.54
C LYS A 164 19.53 14.41 4.86
N THR A 165 18.47 15.14 4.55
CA THR A 165 18.57 16.40 3.78
C THR A 165 18.52 17.66 4.63
N GLY A 166 18.17 17.54 5.92
CA GLY A 166 17.97 18.67 6.84
C GLY A 166 16.78 19.58 6.47
N LYS A 167 15.91 19.14 5.54
CA LYS A 167 14.75 19.91 5.06
C LYS A 167 13.48 19.35 5.64
N ASP A 168 12.89 20.03 6.58
CA ASP A 168 11.71 19.59 7.29
C ASP A 168 10.42 19.84 6.48
N ILE A 169 10.24 19.05 5.42
CA ILE A 169 9.05 19.13 4.58
C ILE A 169 7.80 18.63 5.31
N LEU A 170 7.94 17.68 6.24
CA LEU A 170 6.82 17.22 7.05
C LEU A 170 6.26 18.36 7.92
N TYR A 171 7.14 19.12 8.54
CA TYR A 171 6.75 20.31 9.30
C TYR A 171 6.01 21.34 8.42
N GLN A 172 6.50 21.56 7.21
CA GLN A 172 5.86 22.48 6.27
C GLN A 172 4.49 21.96 5.80
N LEU A 173 4.36 20.67 5.50
CA LEU A 173 3.11 20.04 5.09
C LEU A 173 2.06 20.09 6.20
N THR A 174 2.43 19.77 7.43
CA THR A 174 1.48 19.78 8.56
C THR A 174 1.00 21.19 8.91
N ARG A 175 1.80 22.22 8.60
CA ARG A 175 1.46 23.64 8.84
C ARG A 175 1.11 24.41 7.57
N ALA A 176 0.87 23.72 6.47
CA ALA A 176 0.54 24.36 5.19
C ALA A 176 -0.65 25.33 5.29
N ASN A 177 -1.62 25.03 6.14
CA ASN A 177 -2.80 25.85 6.34
C ASN A 177 -2.52 27.23 6.98
N GLU A 178 -1.39 27.40 7.65
CA GLU A 178 -0.95 28.72 8.16
C GLU A 178 -0.58 29.69 7.02
N GLN A 179 -0.32 29.16 5.82
CA GLN A 179 0.10 29.92 4.63
C GLN A 179 -1.01 30.00 3.56
N LEU A 180 -2.18 29.41 3.82
CA LEU A 180 -3.31 29.40 2.90
C LEU A 180 -4.37 30.42 3.35
N ASP A 181 -4.72 31.37 2.47
CA ASP A 181 -5.81 32.30 2.68
C ASP A 181 -7.16 31.69 2.26
N GLN A 182 -7.11 30.80 1.25
CA GLN A 182 -8.27 30.12 0.68
C GLN A 182 -7.95 28.65 0.47
N GLY A 183 -8.98 27.80 0.56
CA GLY A 183 -8.78 26.34 0.47
C GLY A 183 -8.17 25.75 1.74
N SER A 184 -7.81 24.49 1.68
CA SER A 184 -7.19 23.78 2.81
C SER A 184 -6.33 22.61 2.35
N LEU A 185 -5.41 22.19 3.20
CA LEU A 185 -4.61 20.97 3.02
C LEU A 185 -4.77 20.08 4.25
N THR A 186 -5.17 18.83 4.03
CA THR A 186 -5.17 17.76 5.04
C THR A 186 -4.12 16.75 4.67
N LEU A 187 -3.30 16.33 5.63
CA LEU A 187 -2.28 15.32 5.45
C LEU A 187 -2.74 13.98 6.04
N VAL A 188 -2.73 12.93 5.24
CA VAL A 188 -2.92 11.55 5.67
C VAL A 188 -1.59 10.81 5.51
N GLY A 189 -0.97 10.42 6.61
CA GLY A 189 0.26 9.63 6.62
C GLY A 189 -0.04 8.15 6.85
N ILE A 190 0.54 7.27 6.03
CA ILE A 190 0.47 5.82 6.25
C ILE A 190 1.88 5.33 6.56
N SER A 191 2.07 4.66 7.71
CA SER A 191 3.37 4.12 8.12
C SER A 191 3.32 2.62 8.43
N ASN A 192 4.40 1.93 8.09
CA ASN A 192 4.66 0.55 8.49
C ASN A 192 5.50 0.46 9.78
N ASP A 193 6.03 1.59 10.26
CA ASP A 193 6.86 1.67 11.46
C ASP A 193 6.05 2.21 12.65
N LEU A 194 5.84 1.37 13.66
CA LEU A 194 5.12 1.73 14.88
C LEU A 194 5.90 2.74 15.74
N THR A 195 7.23 2.80 15.58
CA THR A 195 8.11 3.71 16.31
C THR A 195 8.45 4.98 15.53
N PHE A 196 7.85 5.14 14.35
CA PHE A 196 8.09 6.26 13.45
C PHE A 196 7.98 7.63 14.14
N LYS A 197 7.00 7.80 15.02
CA LYS A 197 6.79 9.05 15.76
C LYS A 197 7.98 9.44 16.63
N GLU A 198 8.65 8.46 17.25
CA GLU A 198 9.78 8.71 18.14
C GLU A 198 10.97 9.38 17.40
N LYS A 199 10.97 9.26 16.06
CA LYS A 199 12.01 9.82 15.18
C LYS A 199 11.67 11.22 14.64
N LEU A 200 10.46 11.71 14.91
CA LEU A 200 9.99 12.99 14.43
C LEU A 200 10.19 14.12 15.47
N ASP A 201 10.32 15.35 14.95
CA ASP A 201 10.25 16.54 15.80
C ASP A 201 8.88 16.59 16.52
N PRO A 202 8.83 16.87 17.84
CA PRO A 202 7.57 16.96 18.60
C PRO A 202 6.54 17.90 17.99
N ARG A 203 6.98 18.96 17.28
CA ARG A 203 6.08 19.89 16.59
C ARG A 203 5.41 19.25 15.37
N VAL A 204 6.08 18.32 14.69
CA VAL A 204 5.50 17.55 13.58
C VAL A 204 4.52 16.53 14.14
N ILE A 205 4.86 15.85 15.22
CA ILE A 205 4.00 14.85 15.87
C ILE A 205 2.66 15.47 16.27
N SER A 206 2.68 16.61 16.95
CA SER A 206 1.46 17.28 17.42
C SER A 206 0.53 17.73 16.29
N SER A 207 1.08 18.03 15.12
CA SER A 207 0.31 18.50 13.95
C SER A 207 -0.06 17.36 12.99
N LEU A 208 0.74 16.28 12.90
CA LEU A 208 0.48 15.14 12.05
C LEU A 208 -0.50 14.15 12.70
N GLY A 209 -0.39 13.94 14.00
CA GLY A 209 -1.18 12.96 14.75
C GLY A 209 -2.39 13.60 15.44
N GLU A 210 -3.12 14.50 14.77
CA GLU A 210 -4.41 15.05 15.28
C GLU A 210 -5.42 13.91 15.45
N GLU A 211 -5.45 12.97 14.49
CA GLU A 211 -6.16 11.70 14.58
C GLU A 211 -5.23 10.53 14.25
N GLU A 212 -5.42 9.40 14.92
CA GLU A 212 -4.58 8.22 14.76
C GLU A 212 -5.41 6.96 14.68
N ILE A 213 -5.10 6.11 13.69
CA ILE A 213 -5.74 4.82 13.52
C ILE A 213 -4.67 3.73 13.47
N ILE A 214 -4.78 2.77 14.39
CA ILE A 214 -3.86 1.64 14.49
C ILE A 214 -4.48 0.42 13.83
N PHE A 215 -3.76 -0.16 12.87
CA PHE A 215 -4.12 -1.42 12.25
C PHE A 215 -3.42 -2.57 12.97
N THR A 216 -4.19 -3.36 13.68
CA THR A 216 -3.69 -4.57 14.37
C THR A 216 -3.43 -5.69 13.35
N ASN A 217 -2.55 -6.62 13.73
CA ASN A 217 -2.30 -7.82 12.94
C ASN A 217 -3.57 -8.67 12.83
N TYR A 218 -3.68 -9.39 11.73
CA TYR A 218 -4.71 -10.42 11.59
C TYR A 218 -4.36 -11.67 12.39
N ASP A 219 -5.36 -12.31 12.96
CA ASP A 219 -5.24 -13.68 13.48
C ASP A 219 -5.44 -14.72 12.35
N ALA A 220 -5.21 -15.99 12.66
CA ALA A 220 -5.29 -17.06 11.67
C ALA A 220 -6.72 -17.26 11.12
N GLU A 221 -7.76 -17.05 11.95
CA GLU A 221 -9.16 -17.18 11.54
C GLU A 221 -9.55 -16.04 10.57
N GLN A 222 -9.09 -14.83 10.85
CA GLN A 222 -9.30 -13.67 9.96
C GLN A 222 -8.60 -13.88 8.62
N ILE A 223 -7.35 -14.36 8.64
CA ILE A 223 -6.61 -14.69 7.41
C ILE A 223 -7.31 -15.81 6.63
N LYS A 224 -7.83 -16.84 7.30
CA LYS A 224 -8.58 -17.92 6.66
C LYS A 224 -9.74 -17.37 5.84
N LYS A 225 -10.54 -16.45 6.41
CA LYS A 225 -11.66 -15.82 5.68
C LYS A 225 -11.22 -14.98 4.49
N ILE A 226 -10.12 -14.24 4.62
CA ILE A 226 -9.54 -13.50 3.49
C ILE A 226 -9.13 -14.45 2.37
N LEU A 227 -8.50 -15.60 2.70
CA LEU A 227 -8.10 -16.60 1.73
C LEU A 227 -9.29 -17.30 1.08
N GLU A 228 -10.37 -17.61 1.83
CA GLU A 228 -11.60 -18.21 1.31
C GLU A 228 -12.20 -17.36 0.19
N GLU A 229 -12.29 -16.03 0.38
CA GLU A 229 -12.74 -15.13 -0.67
C GLU A 229 -11.83 -15.17 -1.89
N ARG A 230 -10.51 -15.05 -1.66
CA ARG A 230 -9.52 -15.12 -2.75
C ARG A 230 -9.63 -16.42 -3.53
N ILE A 231 -9.82 -17.56 -2.86
CA ILE A 231 -9.99 -18.87 -3.48
C ILE A 231 -11.26 -18.88 -4.34
N SER A 232 -12.37 -18.40 -3.81
CA SER A 232 -13.65 -18.41 -4.54
C SER A 232 -13.61 -17.61 -5.85
N GLU A 233 -12.82 -16.53 -5.88
CA GLU A 233 -12.67 -15.67 -7.05
C GLU A 233 -11.56 -16.12 -8.00
N SER A 234 -10.48 -16.75 -7.49
CA SER A 234 -9.27 -17.04 -8.27
C SER A 234 -9.09 -18.50 -8.66
N PHE A 235 -9.65 -19.45 -7.92
CA PHE A 235 -9.52 -20.88 -8.22
C PHE A 235 -10.81 -21.49 -8.74
N ILE A 236 -10.69 -22.63 -9.43
CA ILE A 236 -11.83 -23.48 -9.77
C ILE A 236 -12.35 -24.12 -8.48
N ASP A 237 -13.66 -24.29 -8.38
CA ASP A 237 -14.30 -24.81 -7.19
C ASP A 237 -13.74 -26.17 -6.78
N ASN A 238 -13.51 -26.37 -5.48
CA ASN A 238 -12.98 -27.59 -4.87
C ASN A 238 -11.54 -27.97 -5.29
N THR A 239 -10.76 -27.03 -5.86
CA THR A 239 -9.36 -27.27 -6.23
C THR A 239 -8.35 -26.91 -5.12
N VAL A 240 -8.78 -26.27 -4.06
CA VAL A 240 -7.95 -26.02 -2.87
C VAL A 240 -8.49 -26.86 -1.71
N GLU A 241 -7.66 -27.74 -1.15
CA GLU A 241 -8.05 -28.54 0.00
C GLU A 241 -8.12 -27.71 1.28
N GLU A 242 -9.12 -27.99 2.12
CA GLU A 242 -9.28 -27.25 3.41
C GLU A 242 -8.01 -27.35 4.31
N PRO A 243 -7.31 -28.50 4.42
CA PRO A 243 -6.06 -28.57 5.16
C PRO A 243 -4.94 -27.67 4.60
N ALA A 244 -4.89 -27.47 3.27
CA ALA A 244 -3.94 -26.56 2.63
C ALA A 244 -4.27 -25.09 2.96
N LEU A 245 -5.55 -24.71 2.88
CA LEU A 245 -6.03 -23.39 3.29
C LEU A 245 -5.70 -23.11 4.77
N ASN A 246 -6.01 -24.06 5.65
CA ASN A 246 -5.73 -23.93 7.09
C ASN A 246 -4.23 -23.76 7.36
N LEU A 247 -3.37 -24.46 6.64
CA LEU A 247 -1.92 -24.31 6.77
C LEU A 247 -1.43 -22.94 6.27
N CYS A 248 -1.94 -22.43 5.15
CA CYS A 248 -1.64 -21.07 4.68
C CYS A 248 -2.00 -20.02 5.74
N ALA A 249 -3.21 -20.13 6.32
CA ALA A 249 -3.68 -19.21 7.34
C ALA A 249 -2.84 -19.30 8.63
N ALA A 250 -2.49 -20.51 9.07
CA ALA A 250 -1.68 -20.72 10.26
C ALA A 250 -0.25 -20.18 10.12
N LEU A 251 0.43 -20.42 8.99
CA LEU A 251 1.77 -19.92 8.73
C LEU A 251 1.82 -18.39 8.67
N ALA A 252 0.85 -17.76 8.04
CA ALA A 252 0.82 -16.30 7.93
C ALA A 252 0.34 -15.63 9.23
N GLY A 253 -0.63 -16.22 9.93
CA GLY A 253 -1.17 -15.71 11.20
C GLY A 253 -0.20 -15.88 12.36
N GLY A 254 0.48 -17.03 12.46
CA GLY A 254 1.37 -17.35 13.56
C GLY A 254 2.63 -16.50 13.60
N GLU A 255 3.20 -16.11 12.47
CA GLU A 255 4.44 -15.35 12.44
C GLU A 255 4.22 -13.83 12.59
N HIS A 256 3.33 -13.25 11.77
CA HIS A 256 3.23 -11.79 11.71
C HIS A 256 1.80 -11.27 11.50
N GLY A 257 0.81 -12.11 11.26
CA GLY A 257 -0.55 -11.70 10.92
C GLY A 257 -0.61 -10.90 9.60
N ASP A 258 0.16 -11.36 8.59
CA ASP A 258 0.35 -10.70 7.30
C ASP A 258 -0.51 -11.36 6.21
N ALA A 259 -1.62 -10.68 5.82
CA ALA A 259 -2.52 -11.15 4.77
C ALA A 259 -1.83 -11.24 3.40
N ARG A 260 -0.86 -10.37 3.08
CA ARG A 260 -0.12 -10.42 1.81
C ARG A 260 0.71 -11.69 1.71
N ARG A 261 1.37 -12.08 2.82
CA ARG A 261 2.13 -13.32 2.89
C ARG A 261 1.23 -14.54 2.69
N ALA A 262 0.04 -14.52 3.28
CA ALA A 262 -0.94 -15.59 3.11
C ALA A 262 -1.37 -15.77 1.65
N ILE A 263 -1.69 -14.66 0.98
CA ILE A 263 -2.11 -14.67 -0.43
C ILE A 263 -0.95 -15.10 -1.34
N ASP A 264 0.27 -14.63 -1.08
CA ASP A 264 1.46 -15.03 -1.85
C ASP A 264 1.77 -16.53 -1.69
N LEU A 265 1.65 -17.04 -0.46
CA LEU A 265 1.81 -18.48 -0.18
C LEU A 265 0.77 -19.31 -0.94
N LEU A 266 -0.49 -18.91 -0.93
CA LEU A 266 -1.57 -19.56 -1.68
C LEU A 266 -1.31 -19.53 -3.20
N ARG A 267 -0.86 -18.37 -3.72
CA ARG A 267 -0.50 -18.20 -5.13
C ARG A 267 0.61 -19.14 -5.55
N VAL A 268 1.71 -19.16 -4.81
CA VAL A 268 2.87 -20.03 -5.12
C VAL A 268 2.50 -21.50 -4.99
N ALA A 269 1.70 -21.89 -4.00
CA ALA A 269 1.20 -23.26 -3.84
C ALA A 269 0.31 -23.69 -5.02
N GLY A 270 -0.56 -22.78 -5.50
CA GLY A 270 -1.37 -23.01 -6.70
C GLY A 270 -0.53 -23.21 -7.96
N GLU A 271 0.48 -22.35 -8.17
CA GLU A 271 1.43 -22.48 -9.29
C GLU A 271 2.24 -23.79 -9.24
N LEU A 272 2.63 -24.25 -8.04
CA LEU A 272 3.31 -25.54 -7.86
C LEU A 272 2.40 -26.72 -8.18
N ALA A 273 1.13 -26.65 -7.77
CA ALA A 273 0.14 -27.67 -8.09
C ALA A 273 -0.06 -27.79 -9.61
N GLU A 274 -0.21 -26.68 -10.34
CA GLU A 274 -0.33 -26.67 -11.79
C GLU A 274 0.91 -27.24 -12.49
N ARG A 275 2.12 -26.84 -12.06
CA ARG A 275 3.38 -27.37 -12.60
C ARG A 275 3.51 -28.90 -12.44
N ARG A 276 2.92 -29.46 -11.37
CA ARG A 276 2.86 -30.90 -11.10
C ARG A 276 1.65 -31.59 -11.72
N GLN A 277 0.86 -30.85 -12.51
CA GLN A 277 -0.38 -31.34 -13.09
C GLN A 277 -1.35 -31.94 -12.05
N SER A 278 -1.33 -31.39 -10.84
CA SER A 278 -2.23 -31.79 -9.76
C SER A 278 -3.60 -31.13 -9.96
N ASP A 279 -4.66 -31.90 -9.75
CA ASP A 279 -6.04 -31.37 -9.79
C ASP A 279 -6.39 -30.54 -8.55
N LYS A 280 -5.51 -30.55 -7.51
CA LYS A 280 -5.76 -29.84 -6.24
C LYS A 280 -4.49 -29.29 -5.63
N VAL A 281 -4.66 -28.17 -4.91
CA VAL A 281 -3.65 -27.64 -3.99
C VAL A 281 -3.73 -28.40 -2.67
N THR A 282 -2.65 -29.05 -2.27
CA THR A 282 -2.53 -29.86 -1.05
C THR A 282 -1.59 -29.22 -0.03
N ILE A 283 -1.50 -29.81 1.16
CA ILE A 283 -0.55 -29.38 2.21
C ILE A 283 0.89 -29.40 1.71
N GLU A 284 1.28 -30.38 0.90
CA GLU A 284 2.63 -30.53 0.37
C GLU A 284 3.00 -29.33 -0.52
N HIS A 285 2.08 -28.87 -1.36
CA HIS A 285 2.28 -27.69 -2.19
C HIS A 285 2.49 -26.42 -1.35
N VAL A 286 1.75 -26.29 -0.24
CA VAL A 286 1.89 -25.15 0.68
C VAL A 286 3.23 -25.19 1.42
N ARG A 287 3.67 -26.34 1.90
CA ARG A 287 4.98 -26.50 2.55
C ARG A 287 6.14 -26.16 1.62
N GLU A 288 6.08 -26.67 0.39
CA GLU A 288 7.08 -26.35 -0.62
C GLU A 288 7.07 -24.87 -1.00
N ALA A 289 5.88 -24.27 -1.13
CA ALA A 289 5.75 -22.85 -1.38
C ALA A 289 6.39 -22.01 -0.27
N SER A 290 6.19 -22.40 1.01
CA SER A 290 6.82 -21.73 2.15
C SER A 290 8.34 -21.76 2.07
N LEU A 291 8.92 -22.93 1.84
CA LEU A 291 10.38 -23.11 1.70
C LEU A 291 10.92 -22.22 0.55
N LYS A 292 10.28 -22.26 -0.61
CA LYS A 292 10.69 -21.49 -1.78
C LYS A 292 10.62 -19.97 -1.56
N ILE A 293 9.61 -19.49 -0.82
CA ILE A 293 9.50 -18.07 -0.48
C ILE A 293 10.61 -17.66 0.50
N GLU A 294 10.96 -18.53 1.45
CA GLU A 294 12.04 -18.28 2.41
C GLU A 294 13.40 -18.28 1.73
N GLU A 295 13.72 -19.27 0.90
CA GLU A 295 14.94 -19.33 0.10
C GLU A 295 15.14 -18.07 -0.76
N ASN A 296 14.09 -17.62 -1.45
CA ASN A 296 14.13 -16.40 -2.24
C ASN A 296 14.40 -15.13 -1.39
N LYS A 297 13.87 -15.07 -0.15
CA LYS A 297 14.15 -13.96 0.79
C LYS A 297 15.60 -13.97 1.27
N GLU A 298 16.12 -15.14 1.61
CA GLU A 298 17.52 -15.28 2.03
C GLU A 298 18.49 -14.91 0.91
N GLU A 299 18.25 -15.40 -0.31
CA GLU A 299 19.06 -15.01 -1.48
C GLU A 299 19.00 -13.50 -1.75
N ALA A 300 17.82 -12.87 -1.67
CA ALA A 300 17.67 -11.45 -1.86
C ALA A 300 18.41 -10.65 -0.77
N SER A 301 18.35 -11.12 0.47
CA SER A 301 19.10 -10.54 1.59
C SER A 301 20.60 -10.65 1.35
N LEU A 302 21.11 -11.82 1.02
CA LEU A 302 22.54 -12.05 0.72
C LEU A 302 23.03 -11.19 -0.46
N LYS A 303 22.22 -11.00 -1.49
CA LYS A 303 22.55 -10.12 -2.63
C LYS A 303 22.62 -8.63 -2.24
N SER A 304 21.90 -8.21 -1.21
CA SER A 304 21.87 -6.82 -0.73
C SER A 304 23.09 -6.43 0.14
N TYR A 305 23.82 -7.41 0.68
CA TYR A 305 25.03 -7.13 1.48
C TYR A 305 26.17 -6.62 0.60
N PRO A 306 26.97 -5.64 1.09
CA PRO A 306 28.20 -5.21 0.44
C PRO A 306 29.18 -6.37 0.21
N LEU A 307 29.99 -6.28 -0.84
CA LEU A 307 30.89 -7.39 -1.26
C LEU A 307 31.83 -7.89 -0.16
N HIS A 308 32.25 -6.99 0.75
CA HIS A 308 33.14 -7.31 1.88
C HIS A 308 32.43 -8.03 3.04
N GLU A 309 31.09 -7.97 3.14
CA GLU A 309 30.33 -8.73 4.14
C GLU A 309 29.86 -10.10 3.61
N LYS A 310 30.03 -10.38 2.31
CA LYS A 310 29.71 -11.67 1.67
C LYS A 310 30.81 -12.72 1.82
N ILE A 311 31.98 -12.35 2.41
CA ILE A 311 33.20 -13.19 2.47
C ILE A 311 33.46 -13.73 3.89
N VAL A 312 32.59 -13.48 4.84
CA VAL A 312 32.73 -13.97 6.22
C VAL A 312 31.90 -15.23 6.45
#